data_70a51d47cedb93253e92a5e3133276bf
#
_entry.id   70a51d47cedb93253e92a5e3133276bf
#
_cell.length_a   1.000
_cell.length_b   1.000
_cell.length_c   1.000
_cell.angle_alpha   90.00
_cell.angle_beta   90.00
_cell.angle_gamma   90.00
#
_symmetry.space_group_name_H-M   'P 1'
#
loop_
_entity.id
_entity.type
_entity.pdbx_description
1 polymer ?
#
loop_
_entity_poly.entity_id
_entity_poly.type
_entity_poly.pdbx_seq_one_letter_code
_entity_poly.pdbx_strand_id
1 'polypeptide(L)'
;AVSAAKKIGYPVVMKIVSPDILHKSEIGGVLLDITDDAGVRAGFDLLMQRGRSAAPNAKLEGVLVAKQLKGGVECILGIHRDPVFGPVAMFGLGGIFVEILQDVVLHRCPFGVDVAEDMIRSIKGAPLLLGARGRTPADVKALAKMLSQLSAFAVAAGPRLQSIDLNPVLAMPEGQGAY
;
A
#
# COMPACT_ATOMS: atom_id res chain seq x y z
N ALA A 1 -14.66 4.17 16.75
CA ALA A 1 -14.02 5.00 15.70
C ALA A 1 -13.29 6.20 16.33
N VAL A 2 -13.97 7.11 17.07
CA VAL A 2 -13.35 8.32 17.65
C VAL A 2 -12.15 8.02 18.56
N SER A 3 -12.25 7.05 19.47
CA SER A 3 -11.14 6.67 20.36
C SER A 3 -9.91 6.18 19.57
N ALA A 4 -10.13 5.44 18.49
CA ALA A 4 -9.05 4.99 17.60
C ALA A 4 -8.40 6.18 16.88
N ALA A 5 -9.20 7.11 16.33
CA ALA A 5 -8.70 8.29 15.64
C ALA A 5 -7.83 9.18 16.55
N LYS A 6 -8.28 9.42 17.81
CA LYS A 6 -7.48 10.15 18.81
C LYS A 6 -6.14 9.50 19.11
N LYS A 7 -6.13 8.16 19.19
CA LYS A 7 -4.91 7.40 19.48
C LYS A 7 -3.93 7.41 18.31
N ILE A 8 -4.45 7.40 17.07
CA ILE A 8 -3.66 7.42 15.84
C ILE A 8 -3.13 8.84 15.55
N GLY A 9 -3.92 9.87 15.90
CA GLY A 9 -3.68 11.28 15.55
C GLY A 9 -4.26 11.66 14.20
N TYR A 10 -4.82 12.86 14.13
CA TYR A 10 -5.41 13.41 12.91
C TYR A 10 -4.35 13.94 11.93
N PRO A 11 -4.62 14.01 10.61
CA PRO A 11 -5.82 13.52 9.95
C PRO A 11 -5.85 12.00 9.82
N VAL A 12 -7.08 11.44 9.74
CA VAL A 12 -7.29 10.01 9.52
C VAL A 12 -8.05 9.76 8.23
N VAL A 13 -7.86 8.57 7.66
CA VAL A 13 -8.70 8.00 6.62
C VAL A 13 -9.64 6.97 7.23
N MET A 14 -10.87 6.92 6.74
CA MET A 14 -11.88 5.95 7.14
C MET A 14 -12.31 5.10 5.95
N LYS A 15 -12.37 3.79 6.14
CA LYS A 15 -12.72 2.83 5.08
C LYS A 15 -13.75 1.84 5.61
N ILE A 16 -14.79 1.54 4.82
CA ILE A 16 -15.75 0.49 5.17
C ILE A 16 -15.07 -0.88 5.21
N VAL A 17 -15.44 -1.72 6.17
CA VAL A 17 -14.94 -3.10 6.30
C VAL A 17 -16.08 -4.06 6.03
N SER A 18 -15.91 -4.86 4.98
CA SER A 18 -16.84 -5.90 4.57
C SER A 18 -16.09 -6.95 3.75
N PRO A 19 -16.32 -8.26 3.98
CA PRO A 19 -15.80 -9.33 3.14
C PRO A 19 -16.47 -9.36 1.75
N ASP A 20 -17.66 -8.78 1.64
CA ASP A 20 -18.49 -8.83 0.43
C ASP A 20 -18.31 -7.61 -0.48
N ILE A 21 -17.60 -6.55 0.00
CA ILE A 21 -17.34 -5.32 -0.75
C ILE A 21 -15.84 -5.22 -1.05
N LEU A 22 -15.43 -5.65 -2.24
CA LEU A 22 -14.05 -5.66 -2.69
C LEU A 22 -13.59 -4.27 -3.14
N HIS A 23 -14.39 -3.59 -3.97
CA HIS A 23 -14.08 -2.28 -4.57
C HIS A 23 -14.69 -1.12 -3.77
N LYS A 24 -14.10 -0.84 -2.60
CA LYS A 24 -14.63 0.15 -1.64
C LYS A 24 -14.76 1.56 -2.21
N SER A 25 -13.84 1.96 -3.08
CA SER A 25 -13.83 3.31 -3.69
C SER A 25 -15.01 3.56 -4.62
N GLU A 26 -15.48 2.53 -5.35
CA GLU A 26 -16.60 2.64 -6.29
C GLU A 26 -17.92 2.99 -5.60
N ILE A 27 -18.12 2.51 -4.38
CA ILE A 27 -19.31 2.80 -3.57
C ILE A 27 -19.14 4.03 -2.67
N GLY A 28 -18.05 4.78 -2.81
CA GLY A 28 -17.70 5.87 -1.88
C GLY A 28 -17.42 5.39 -0.46
N GLY A 29 -16.95 4.15 -0.31
CA GLY A 29 -16.63 3.48 0.95
C GLY A 29 -15.28 3.90 1.57
N VAL A 30 -14.68 4.98 1.07
CA VAL A 30 -13.43 5.58 1.60
C VAL A 30 -13.67 7.07 1.81
N LEU A 31 -13.31 7.59 3.00
CA LEU A 31 -13.34 9.01 3.33
C LEU A 31 -11.93 9.44 3.75
N LEU A 32 -11.46 10.51 3.13
CA LEU A 32 -10.16 11.14 3.38
C LEU A 32 -10.33 12.43 4.17
N ASP A 33 -9.21 12.96 4.67
CA ASP A 33 -9.11 14.26 5.33
C ASP A 33 -10.06 14.46 6.53
N ILE A 34 -10.25 13.41 7.30
CA ILE A 34 -11.02 13.50 8.55
C ILE A 34 -10.12 14.09 9.62
N THR A 35 -10.44 15.28 10.10
CA THR A 35 -9.54 16.11 10.94
C THR A 35 -9.97 16.22 12.39
N ASP A 36 -11.17 15.74 12.75
CA ASP A 36 -11.72 15.86 14.09
C ASP A 36 -12.72 14.77 14.48
N ASP A 37 -13.15 14.79 15.73
CA ASP A 37 -14.09 13.83 16.30
C ASP A 37 -15.47 13.88 15.63
N ALA A 38 -15.93 15.06 15.23
CA ALA A 38 -17.23 15.24 14.57
C ALA A 38 -17.21 14.60 13.18
N GLY A 39 -16.14 14.84 12.42
CA GLY A 39 -15.89 14.21 11.14
C GLY A 39 -15.83 12.67 11.22
N VAL A 40 -15.22 12.13 12.28
CA VAL A 40 -15.20 10.67 12.50
C VAL A 40 -16.60 10.11 12.74
N ARG A 41 -17.45 10.79 13.54
CA ARG A 41 -18.84 10.33 13.80
C ARG A 41 -19.65 10.35 12.51
N ALA A 42 -19.68 11.51 11.85
CA ALA A 42 -20.42 11.70 10.60
C ALA A 42 -19.91 10.73 9.50
N GLY A 43 -18.59 10.55 9.40
CA GLY A 43 -17.98 9.64 8.46
C GLY A 43 -18.33 8.17 8.71
N PHE A 44 -18.42 7.76 9.96
CA PHE A 44 -18.85 6.42 10.32
C PHE A 44 -20.29 6.15 9.85
N ASP A 45 -21.21 7.03 10.18
CA ASP A 45 -22.62 6.89 9.81
C ASP A 45 -22.79 6.90 8.29
N LEU A 46 -22.10 7.80 7.60
CA LEU A 46 -22.12 7.89 6.13
C LEU A 46 -21.60 6.63 5.45
N LEU A 47 -20.46 6.10 5.91
CA LEU A 47 -19.88 4.87 5.36
C LEU A 47 -20.78 3.66 5.56
N MET A 48 -21.37 3.52 6.76
CA MET A 48 -22.31 2.44 7.04
C MET A 48 -23.60 2.56 6.22
N GLN A 49 -24.07 3.78 5.98
CA GLN A 49 -25.22 4.03 5.11
C GLN A 49 -24.89 3.65 3.64
N ARG A 50 -23.76 4.12 3.12
CA ARG A 50 -23.32 3.81 1.74
C ARG A 50 -23.16 2.31 1.52
N GLY A 51 -22.54 1.61 2.48
CA GLY A 51 -22.40 0.16 2.40
C GLY A 51 -23.73 -0.56 2.32
N ARG A 52 -24.70 -0.19 3.16
CA ARG A 52 -26.07 -0.78 3.12
C ARG A 52 -26.81 -0.47 1.84
N SER A 53 -26.65 0.75 1.31
CA SER A 53 -27.35 1.14 0.06
C SER A 53 -26.76 0.46 -1.17
N ALA A 54 -25.43 0.36 -1.25
CA ALA A 54 -24.74 -0.24 -2.40
C ALA A 54 -24.81 -1.77 -2.41
N ALA A 55 -24.81 -2.40 -1.23
CA ALA A 55 -24.81 -3.84 -1.07
C ALA A 55 -25.70 -4.25 0.12
N PRO A 56 -27.06 -4.28 -0.06
CA PRO A 56 -28.02 -4.52 1.03
C PRO A 56 -27.81 -5.83 1.77
N ASN A 57 -27.29 -6.85 1.11
CA ASN A 57 -27.06 -8.18 1.68
C ASN A 57 -25.61 -8.38 2.16
N ALA A 58 -24.73 -7.37 2.02
CA ALA A 58 -23.34 -7.48 2.44
C ALA A 58 -23.19 -7.45 3.98
N LYS A 59 -22.33 -8.27 4.49
CA LYS A 59 -21.94 -8.23 5.91
C LYS A 59 -21.01 -7.04 6.12
N LEU A 60 -21.51 -6.01 6.81
CA LEU A 60 -20.73 -4.86 7.21
C LEU A 60 -20.13 -5.08 8.60
N GLU A 61 -18.81 -5.13 8.69
CA GLU A 61 -18.10 -5.38 9.95
C GLU A 61 -17.77 -4.09 10.71
N GLY A 62 -17.90 -2.94 10.03
CA GLY A 62 -17.66 -1.63 10.60
C GLY A 62 -16.80 -0.73 9.69
N VAL A 63 -15.99 0.11 10.33
CA VAL A 63 -15.14 1.08 9.64
C VAL A 63 -13.71 0.99 10.18
N LEU A 64 -12.76 0.79 9.31
CA LEU A 64 -11.33 0.91 9.60
C LEU A 64 -10.97 2.39 9.69
N VAL A 65 -10.26 2.76 10.75
CA VAL A 65 -9.68 4.10 10.92
C VAL A 65 -8.16 3.95 10.87
N ALA A 66 -7.52 4.64 9.96
CA ALA A 66 -6.07 4.60 9.79
C ALA A 66 -5.49 6.01 9.68
N LYS A 67 -4.20 6.16 9.99
CA LYS A 67 -3.50 7.43 9.78
C LYS A 67 -3.49 7.76 8.28
N GLN A 68 -3.84 9.00 7.95
CA GLN A 68 -3.71 9.48 6.58
C GLN A 68 -2.27 9.93 6.34
N LEU A 69 -1.62 9.26 5.38
CA LEU A 69 -0.35 9.72 4.85
C LEU A 69 -0.61 10.64 3.66
N LYS A 70 0.12 11.75 3.58
CA LYS A 70 0.05 12.71 2.46
C LYS A 70 1.41 12.80 1.79
N GLY A 71 1.39 12.76 0.48
CA GLY A 71 2.62 12.78 -0.31
C GLY A 71 3.25 11.38 -0.44
N GLY A 72 4.50 11.36 -0.88
CA GLY A 72 5.19 10.12 -1.22
C GLY A 72 4.91 9.68 -2.65
N VAL A 73 5.61 8.62 -3.06
CA VAL A 73 5.44 7.95 -4.35
C VAL A 73 4.82 6.59 -4.10
N GLU A 74 3.72 6.30 -4.77
CA GLU A 74 3.08 4.99 -4.68
C GLU A 74 3.92 3.94 -5.41
N CYS A 75 4.20 2.84 -4.71
CA CYS A 75 4.93 1.69 -5.20
C CYS A 75 4.12 0.42 -4.99
N ILE A 76 4.45 -0.62 -5.74
CA ILE A 76 3.92 -1.97 -5.55
C ILE A 76 5.08 -2.90 -5.23
N LEU A 77 4.92 -3.68 -4.17
CA LEU A 77 5.80 -4.76 -3.78
C LEU A 77 5.00 -6.06 -3.77
N GLY A 78 5.45 -7.05 -4.51
CA GLY A 78 4.77 -8.33 -4.58
C GLY A 78 5.71 -9.52 -4.36
N ILE A 79 5.13 -10.63 -3.92
CA ILE A 79 5.75 -11.95 -3.97
C ILE A 79 4.82 -12.86 -4.76
N HIS A 80 5.40 -13.64 -5.64
CA HIS A 80 4.74 -14.75 -6.29
C HIS A 80 5.63 -16.00 -6.20
N ARG A 81 5.03 -17.14 -5.93
CA ARG A 81 5.74 -18.41 -5.94
C ARG A 81 5.69 -19.02 -7.33
N ASP A 82 6.83 -18.93 -8.01
CA ASP A 82 7.02 -19.59 -9.29
C ASP A 82 7.29 -21.08 -9.06
N PRO A 83 6.72 -21.99 -9.87
CA PRO A 83 6.90 -23.43 -9.70
C PRO A 83 8.34 -23.90 -9.98
N VAL A 84 9.12 -23.15 -10.74
CA VAL A 84 10.51 -23.48 -11.11
C VAL A 84 11.50 -22.72 -10.25
N PHE A 85 11.30 -21.39 -10.11
CA PHE A 85 12.27 -20.51 -9.45
C PHE A 85 12.01 -20.34 -7.94
N GLY A 86 10.88 -20.85 -7.43
CA GLY A 86 10.46 -20.59 -6.04
C GLY A 86 9.92 -19.18 -5.84
N PRO A 87 10.09 -18.55 -4.66
CA PRO A 87 9.56 -17.23 -4.43
C PRO A 87 10.32 -16.17 -5.25
N VAL A 88 9.57 -15.37 -5.99
CA VAL A 88 10.03 -14.25 -6.80
C VAL A 88 9.40 -12.97 -6.26
N ALA A 89 10.22 -11.96 -6.01
CA ALA A 89 9.77 -10.63 -5.64
C ALA A 89 9.57 -9.76 -6.88
N MET A 90 8.54 -8.92 -6.81
CA MET A 90 8.23 -7.90 -7.80
C MET A 90 8.31 -6.52 -7.15
N PHE A 91 8.85 -5.57 -7.88
CA PHE A 91 8.80 -4.15 -7.54
C PHE A 91 8.38 -3.33 -8.76
N GLY A 92 7.56 -2.29 -8.54
CA GLY A 92 7.17 -1.31 -9.55
C GLY A 92 6.60 -0.04 -8.94
N LEU A 93 6.35 0.98 -9.76
CA LEU A 93 5.55 2.13 -9.36
C LEU A 93 4.07 1.76 -9.34
N GLY A 94 3.34 2.35 -8.38
CA GLY A 94 1.89 2.17 -8.25
C GLY A 94 1.08 3.01 -9.24
N GLY A 95 -0.25 2.87 -9.15
CA GLY A 95 -1.20 3.61 -9.96
C GLY A 95 -1.09 3.31 -11.47
N ILE A 96 -1.34 4.32 -12.28
CA ILE A 96 -1.35 4.20 -13.75
C ILE A 96 -0.03 3.66 -14.37
N PHE A 97 1.09 3.78 -13.67
CA PHE A 97 2.38 3.30 -14.16
C PHE A 97 2.43 1.79 -14.28
N VAL A 98 1.86 1.06 -13.33
CA VAL A 98 1.78 -0.41 -13.43
C VAL A 98 0.74 -0.85 -14.44
N GLU A 99 -0.45 -0.22 -14.41
CA GLU A 99 -1.57 -0.62 -15.27
C GLU A 99 -1.30 -0.40 -16.76
N ILE A 100 -0.63 0.70 -17.12
CA ILE A 100 -0.41 1.09 -18.50
C ILE A 100 0.99 0.74 -18.99
N LEU A 101 2.02 1.02 -18.19
CA LEU A 101 3.42 0.89 -18.63
C LEU A 101 4.04 -0.46 -18.29
N GLN A 102 3.43 -1.24 -17.39
CA GLN A 102 3.94 -2.52 -16.89
C GLN A 102 5.43 -2.43 -16.48
N ASP A 103 5.79 -1.28 -15.88
CA ASP A 103 7.16 -0.98 -15.48
C ASP A 103 7.47 -1.65 -14.15
N VAL A 104 7.79 -2.92 -14.22
CA VAL A 104 8.10 -3.77 -13.09
C VAL A 104 9.42 -4.49 -13.28
N VAL A 105 10.08 -4.80 -12.18
CA VAL A 105 11.27 -5.64 -12.11
C VAL A 105 11.00 -6.83 -11.22
N LEU A 106 11.54 -7.98 -11.61
CA LEU A 106 11.41 -9.24 -10.88
C LEU A 106 12.79 -9.72 -10.43
N HIS A 107 12.87 -10.29 -9.23
CA HIS A 107 14.07 -10.93 -8.74
C HIS A 107 13.76 -12.14 -7.88
N ARG A 108 14.57 -13.20 -8.00
CA ARG A 108 14.43 -14.40 -7.17
C ARG A 108 14.80 -14.11 -5.72
N CYS A 109 13.99 -14.57 -4.79
CA CYS A 109 14.23 -14.44 -3.35
C CYS A 109 15.19 -15.56 -2.83
N PRO A 110 15.96 -15.33 -1.74
CA PRO A 110 16.10 -14.04 -1.02
C PRO A 110 17.20 -13.17 -1.64
N PHE A 111 17.22 -11.88 -1.29
CA PHE A 111 18.27 -10.96 -1.68
C PHE A 111 18.49 -9.87 -0.61
N GLY A 112 19.67 -9.22 -0.66
CA GLY A 112 20.07 -8.14 0.23
C GLY A 112 19.49 -6.79 -0.15
N VAL A 113 19.78 -5.77 0.68
CA VAL A 113 19.33 -4.39 0.47
C VAL A 113 19.96 -3.78 -0.78
N ASP A 114 21.21 -4.13 -1.08
CA ASP A 114 21.94 -3.73 -2.28
C ASP A 114 21.23 -4.14 -3.57
N VAL A 115 20.84 -5.41 -3.67
CA VAL A 115 20.06 -5.91 -4.82
C VAL A 115 18.70 -5.25 -4.88
N ALA A 116 18.05 -5.02 -3.73
CA ALA A 116 16.77 -4.31 -3.69
C ALA A 116 16.91 -2.86 -4.20
N GLU A 117 17.98 -2.14 -3.85
CA GLU A 117 18.24 -0.81 -4.40
C GLU A 117 18.46 -0.84 -5.92
N ASP A 118 19.20 -1.82 -6.43
CA ASP A 118 19.41 -1.99 -7.86
C ASP A 118 18.09 -2.27 -8.58
N MET A 119 17.23 -3.12 -8.03
CA MET A 119 15.88 -3.35 -8.56
C MET A 119 15.09 -2.04 -8.65
N ILE A 120 15.04 -1.27 -7.58
CA ILE A 120 14.31 0.02 -7.53
C ILE A 120 14.84 1.00 -8.58
N ARG A 121 16.15 1.04 -8.79
CA ARG A 121 16.79 1.94 -9.75
C ARG A 121 16.66 1.49 -11.19
N SER A 122 16.40 0.20 -11.45
CA SER A 122 16.34 -0.38 -12.79
C SER A 122 15.02 -0.13 -13.52
N ILE A 123 13.94 0.20 -12.84
CA ILE A 123 12.67 0.51 -13.48
C ILE A 123 12.74 1.84 -14.22
N LYS A 124 11.98 1.99 -15.31
CA LYS A 124 11.96 3.23 -16.12
C LYS A 124 11.45 4.44 -15.32
N GLY A 125 10.54 4.21 -14.39
CA GLY A 125 9.98 5.20 -13.48
C GLY A 125 10.89 5.60 -12.31
N ALA A 126 12.07 4.99 -12.13
CA ALA A 126 13.00 5.28 -11.04
C ALA A 126 13.31 6.80 -10.86
N PRO A 127 13.41 7.64 -11.92
CA PRO A 127 13.61 9.06 -11.74
C PRO A 127 12.57 9.76 -10.85
N LEU A 128 11.33 9.25 -10.76
CA LEU A 128 10.30 9.79 -9.87
C LEU A 128 10.65 9.58 -8.41
N LEU A 129 11.25 8.43 -8.08
CA LEU A 129 11.75 8.11 -6.74
C LEU A 129 13.04 8.87 -6.40
N LEU A 130 13.85 9.16 -7.41
CA LEU A 130 15.14 9.81 -7.26
C LEU A 130 15.09 11.35 -7.30
N GLY A 131 13.89 11.94 -7.28
CA GLY A 131 13.71 13.39 -7.17
C GLY A 131 13.77 14.14 -8.50
N ALA A 132 13.41 13.50 -9.62
CA ALA A 132 13.34 14.15 -10.91
C ALA A 132 12.48 15.43 -10.88
N ARG A 133 12.86 16.43 -11.68
CA ARG A 133 12.17 17.72 -11.83
C ARG A 133 12.07 18.53 -10.54
N GLY A 134 13.08 18.47 -9.67
CA GLY A 134 13.13 19.24 -8.42
C GLY A 134 12.23 18.75 -7.31
N ARG A 135 11.68 17.54 -7.41
CA ARG A 135 10.97 16.88 -6.31
C ARG A 135 11.96 16.37 -5.27
N THR A 136 11.54 16.36 -4.02
CA THR A 136 12.31 15.70 -2.96
C THR A 136 12.42 14.21 -3.27
N PRO A 137 13.63 13.62 -3.23
CA PRO A 137 13.78 12.17 -3.39
C PRO A 137 12.96 11.40 -2.37
N ALA A 138 12.45 10.24 -2.77
CA ALA A 138 11.82 9.30 -1.87
C ALA A 138 12.86 8.56 -1.03
N ASP A 139 12.42 7.98 0.08
CA ASP A 139 13.28 7.15 0.95
C ASP A 139 13.53 5.77 0.32
N VAL A 140 14.37 5.77 -0.71
CA VAL A 140 14.75 4.55 -1.45
C VAL A 140 15.39 3.52 -0.53
N LYS A 141 16.14 3.96 0.50
CA LYS A 141 16.78 3.05 1.46
C LYS A 141 15.75 2.30 2.32
N ALA A 142 14.74 3.02 2.81
CA ALA A 142 13.64 2.39 3.56
C ALA A 142 12.85 1.42 2.68
N LEU A 143 12.58 1.81 1.43
CA LEU A 143 11.88 0.98 0.45
C LEU A 143 12.69 -0.29 0.11
N ALA A 144 14.00 -0.16 -0.12
CA ALA A 144 14.89 -1.30 -0.39
C ALA A 144 14.99 -2.26 0.81
N LYS A 145 15.06 -1.71 2.02
CA LYS A 145 15.02 -2.51 3.24
C LYS A 145 13.72 -3.31 3.35
N MET A 146 12.57 -2.68 3.08
CA MET A 146 11.27 -3.34 3.10
C MET A 146 11.21 -4.47 2.06
N LEU A 147 11.65 -4.22 0.82
CA LEU A 147 11.67 -5.19 -0.26
C LEU A 147 12.59 -6.39 0.06
N SER A 148 13.77 -6.13 0.60
CA SER A 148 14.71 -7.17 1.05
C SER A 148 14.11 -8.02 2.18
N GLN A 149 13.48 -7.39 3.19
CA GLN A 149 12.82 -8.11 4.27
C GLN A 149 11.64 -8.95 3.77
N LEU A 150 10.86 -8.43 2.83
CA LEU A 150 9.76 -9.17 2.19
C LEU A 150 10.30 -10.40 1.46
N SER A 151 11.43 -10.28 0.74
CA SER A 151 12.08 -11.40 0.05
C SER A 151 12.56 -12.49 1.01
N ALA A 152 13.15 -12.11 2.14
CA ALA A 152 13.58 -13.02 3.18
C ALA A 152 12.38 -13.73 3.84
N PHE A 153 11.32 -12.99 4.14
CA PHE A 153 10.07 -13.53 4.67
C PHE A 153 9.45 -14.56 3.72
N ALA A 154 9.46 -14.31 2.42
CA ALA A 154 8.89 -15.22 1.43
C ALA A 154 9.58 -16.60 1.41
N VAL A 155 10.90 -16.61 1.62
CA VAL A 155 11.67 -17.86 1.76
C VAL A 155 11.36 -18.55 3.08
N ALA A 156 11.36 -17.82 4.20
CA ALA A 156 11.12 -18.35 5.53
C ALA A 156 9.69 -18.93 5.69
N ALA A 157 8.69 -18.31 5.06
CA ALA A 157 7.31 -18.79 5.06
C ALA A 157 7.11 -20.12 4.32
N GLY A 158 8.05 -20.48 3.44
CA GLY A 158 8.06 -21.77 2.73
C GLY A 158 6.90 -21.95 1.75
N PRO A 159 6.57 -23.21 1.38
CA PRO A 159 5.63 -23.50 0.29
C PRO A 159 4.16 -23.13 0.61
N ARG A 160 3.83 -22.84 1.86
CA ARG A 160 2.48 -22.39 2.26
C ARG A 160 2.16 -20.98 1.77
N LEU A 161 3.19 -20.15 1.53
CA LEU A 161 3.01 -18.82 0.97
C LEU A 161 3.02 -18.91 -0.56
N GLN A 162 1.91 -18.54 -1.18
CA GLN A 162 1.77 -18.52 -2.64
C GLN A 162 1.99 -17.12 -3.22
N SER A 163 1.41 -16.11 -2.60
CA SER A 163 1.57 -14.72 -3.04
C SER A 163 1.42 -13.72 -1.89
N ILE A 164 2.02 -12.56 -2.06
CA ILE A 164 1.79 -11.35 -1.28
C ILE A 164 1.64 -10.20 -2.27
N ASP A 165 0.69 -9.31 -2.00
CA ASP A 165 0.53 -8.03 -2.70
C ASP A 165 0.46 -6.89 -1.68
N LEU A 166 1.45 -6.01 -1.72
CA LEU A 166 1.49 -4.77 -0.95
C LEU A 166 1.27 -3.61 -1.92
N ASN A 167 0.02 -3.15 -2.01
CA ASN A 167 -0.41 -2.18 -3.00
C ASN A 167 -1.48 -1.23 -2.42
N PRO A 168 -1.16 0.06 -2.27
CA PRO A 168 0.14 0.67 -2.48
C PRO A 168 1.07 0.60 -1.26
N VAL A 169 2.36 0.69 -1.52
CA VAL A 169 3.38 1.10 -0.56
C VAL A 169 3.75 2.55 -0.85
N LEU A 170 3.68 3.41 0.15
CA LEU A 170 4.03 4.83 0.01
C LEU A 170 5.51 5.04 0.37
N ALA A 171 6.34 5.33 -0.61
CA ALA A 171 7.71 5.77 -0.40
C ALA A 171 7.70 7.27 -0.07
N MET A 172 7.87 7.60 1.21
CA MET A 172 7.86 8.98 1.70
C MET A 172 9.15 9.71 1.32
N PRO A 173 9.24 11.04 1.49
CA PRO A 173 10.48 11.78 1.33
C PRO A 173 11.64 11.16 2.12
N GLU A 174 12.87 11.32 1.61
CA GLU A 174 14.09 10.77 2.22
C GLU A 174 14.15 11.00 3.75
N GLY A 175 14.45 9.95 4.52
CA GLY A 175 14.46 9.94 5.97
C GLY A 175 13.09 9.80 6.64
N GLN A 176 11.99 9.74 5.89
CA GLN A 176 10.64 9.61 6.45
C GLN A 176 10.07 8.18 6.33
N GLY A 177 10.78 7.26 5.71
CA GLY A 177 10.41 5.85 5.63
C GLY A 177 9.54 5.47 4.44
N ALA A 178 9.08 4.20 4.46
CA ALA A 178 8.11 3.63 3.54
C ALA A 178 7.01 2.92 4.34
N TYR A 179 5.75 3.03 3.89
CA TYR A 179 4.57 2.56 4.64
C TYR A 179 3.59 1.81 3.74
#